data_f7cd40b1039637b07c8a34b4c1f78182
#
_entry.id   f7cd40b1039637b07c8a34b4c1f78182
#
_cell.length_a   1.000
_cell.length_b   1.000
_cell.length_c   1.000
_cell.angle_alpha   90.00
_cell.angle_beta   90.00
_cell.angle_gamma   90.00
#
_symmetry.space_group_name_H-M   'P 1'
#
loop_
_entity.id
_entity.type
_entity.pdbx_description
1 polymer ?
#
loop_
_entity_poly.entity_id
_entity_poly.type
_entity_poly.pdbx_seq_one_letter_code
_entity_poly.pdbx_strand_id
1 'polypeptide(L)'
;NQVGYSSIRIIMMLRKFLLSCIMLLSVMTMNAQKNSIQYDWTRVINAVAQVESGGNPKVVKSAGCAGLLQITKICVRQCNIWLEQDKSKKRYTYADRLDPEKSKEMFILTQKHLNPKNDIEHAIRIWKGGPHYKKASTEGYYKKVMRVYNKAGN
;
A
#
# COMPACT_ATOMS: atom_id res chain seq x y z
N ASN A 1 -40.19 49.90 19.39
CA ASN A 1 -39.24 48.99 20.10
C ASN A 1 -39.40 47.49 19.75
N GLN A 2 -40.36 47.05 18.95
CA GLN A 2 -40.50 45.63 18.59
C GLN A 2 -39.58 45.17 17.45
N VAL A 3 -39.09 46.06 16.60
CA VAL A 3 -38.24 45.73 15.43
C VAL A 3 -36.82 45.30 15.88
N GLY A 4 -36.32 45.83 16.97
CA GLY A 4 -34.98 45.49 17.50
C GLY A 4 -34.91 44.08 18.08
N TYR A 5 -35.97 43.62 18.75
CA TYR A 5 -35.98 42.26 19.39
C TYR A 5 -36.05 41.12 18.39
N SER A 6 -36.75 41.31 17.27
CA SER A 6 -36.81 40.28 16.22
C SER A 6 -35.48 40.11 15.50
N SER A 7 -34.74 41.19 15.22
CA SER A 7 -33.40 41.12 14.61
C SER A 7 -32.36 40.43 15.47
N ILE A 8 -32.38 40.70 16.79
CA ILE A 8 -31.46 40.06 17.75
C ILE A 8 -31.74 38.55 17.83
N ARG A 9 -33.01 38.13 17.85
CA ARG A 9 -33.37 36.70 17.88
C ARG A 9 -32.96 35.97 16.61
N ILE A 10 -33.08 36.59 15.44
CA ILE A 10 -32.63 36.03 14.17
C ILE A 10 -31.10 35.87 14.16
N ILE A 11 -30.37 36.89 14.61
CA ILE A 11 -28.88 36.81 14.70
C ILE A 11 -28.44 35.73 15.63
N MET A 12 -29.10 35.55 16.78
CA MET A 12 -28.77 34.47 17.75
C MET A 12 -29.11 33.08 17.20
N MET A 13 -30.17 32.91 16.43
CA MET A 13 -30.52 31.68 15.73
C MET A 13 -29.50 31.34 14.64
N LEU A 14 -29.11 32.31 13.81
CA LEU A 14 -28.08 32.14 12.79
C LEU A 14 -26.73 31.76 13.37
N ARG A 15 -26.31 32.36 14.48
CA ARG A 15 -25.07 31.97 15.19
C ARG A 15 -25.10 30.53 15.73
N LYS A 16 -26.24 30.10 16.29
CA LYS A 16 -26.40 28.70 16.76
C LYS A 16 -26.38 27.72 15.61
N PHE A 17 -27.00 28.07 14.47
CA PHE A 17 -26.98 27.24 13.25
C PHE A 17 -25.57 27.13 12.68
N LEU A 18 -24.83 28.24 12.63
CA LEU A 18 -23.44 28.28 12.12
C LEU A 18 -22.50 27.43 13.01
N LEU A 19 -22.63 27.53 14.34
CA LEU A 19 -21.86 26.73 15.29
C LEU A 19 -22.17 25.24 15.20
N SER A 20 -23.46 24.89 14.97
CA SER A 20 -23.87 23.49 14.76
C SER A 20 -23.32 22.92 13.46
N CYS A 21 -23.30 23.69 12.36
CA CYS A 21 -22.70 23.27 11.09
C CYS A 21 -21.18 23.09 11.19
N ILE A 22 -20.48 23.97 11.93
CA ILE A 22 -19.04 23.84 12.14
C ILE A 22 -18.71 22.60 12.98
N MET A 23 -19.52 22.28 14.00
CA MET A 23 -19.35 21.03 14.78
C MET A 23 -19.60 19.78 13.93
N LEU A 24 -20.61 19.80 13.05
CA LEU A 24 -20.90 18.67 12.13
C LEU A 24 -19.79 18.46 11.11
N LEU A 25 -19.19 19.53 10.57
CA LEU A 25 -18.05 19.45 9.67
C LEU A 25 -16.79 18.90 10.37
N SER A 26 -16.56 19.28 11.61
CA SER A 26 -15.39 18.77 12.38
C SER A 26 -15.52 17.27 12.70
N VAL A 27 -16.74 16.78 12.94
CA VAL A 27 -16.97 15.32 13.16
C VAL A 27 -16.80 14.53 11.85
N MET A 28 -17.15 15.11 10.70
CA MET A 28 -16.94 14.45 9.40
C MET A 28 -15.45 14.36 9.03
N THR A 29 -14.64 15.36 9.40
CA THR A 29 -13.19 15.30 9.15
C THR A 29 -12.44 14.33 10.08
N MET A 30 -12.91 14.11 11.30
CA MET A 30 -12.33 13.12 12.21
C MET A 30 -12.58 11.67 11.80
N ASN A 31 -13.65 11.38 11.06
CA ASN A 31 -13.93 10.04 10.54
C ASN A 31 -13.14 9.68 9.28
N ALA A 32 -12.49 10.64 8.62
CA ALA A 32 -11.68 10.40 7.42
C ALA A 32 -10.28 9.85 7.72
N GLN A 33 -9.82 9.96 8.97
CA GLN A 33 -8.55 9.37 9.42
C GLN A 33 -8.79 8.01 10.06
N LYS A 34 -9.41 7.09 9.31
CA LYS A 34 -9.30 5.68 9.58
C LYS A 34 -7.83 5.32 9.36
N ASN A 35 -7.04 5.34 10.43
CA ASN A 35 -5.72 4.69 10.45
C ASN A 35 -5.98 3.23 10.08
N SER A 36 -5.91 2.92 8.80
CA SER A 36 -5.78 1.54 8.36
C SER A 36 -4.44 1.09 8.92
N ILE A 37 -4.48 0.29 9.99
CA ILE A 37 -3.28 -0.41 10.47
C ILE A 37 -2.75 -1.12 9.25
N GLN A 38 -1.66 -0.57 8.68
CA GLN A 38 -1.02 -1.17 7.53
C GLN A 38 -0.43 -2.49 8.01
N TYR A 39 -0.78 -3.60 7.33
CA TYR A 39 -0.24 -4.90 7.65
C TYR A 39 1.29 -4.89 7.54
N ASP A 40 1.98 -5.44 8.53
CA ASP A 40 3.44 -5.50 8.54
C ASP A 40 3.93 -6.64 7.62
N TRP A 41 4.39 -6.24 6.44
CA TRP A 41 4.95 -7.13 5.44
C TRP A 41 6.44 -7.42 5.61
N THR A 42 7.11 -6.85 6.61
CA THR A 42 8.58 -6.89 6.76
C THR A 42 9.13 -8.31 6.70
N ARG A 43 8.53 -9.25 7.42
CA ARG A 43 9.00 -10.64 7.45
C ARG A 43 8.82 -11.34 6.10
N VAL A 44 7.72 -11.11 5.40
CA VAL A 44 7.47 -11.67 4.06
C VAL A 44 8.44 -11.07 3.06
N ILE A 45 8.62 -9.74 3.07
CA ILE A 45 9.54 -9.02 2.19
C ILE A 45 10.98 -9.54 2.37
N ASN A 46 11.45 -9.72 3.59
CA ASN A 46 12.78 -10.24 3.86
C ASN A 46 12.96 -11.67 3.33
N ALA A 47 11.96 -12.54 3.50
CA ALA A 47 11.99 -13.89 2.97
C ALA A 47 12.00 -13.93 1.44
N VAL A 48 11.18 -13.08 0.79
CA VAL A 48 11.17 -12.90 -0.67
C VAL A 48 12.52 -12.36 -1.16
N ALA A 49 13.07 -11.33 -0.52
CA ALA A 49 14.37 -10.74 -0.87
C ALA A 49 15.49 -11.78 -0.82
N GLN A 50 15.51 -12.61 0.22
CA GLN A 50 16.51 -13.67 0.34
C GLN A 50 16.43 -14.68 -0.81
N VAL A 51 15.21 -15.06 -1.24
CA VAL A 51 15.00 -16.00 -2.36
C VAL A 51 15.30 -15.34 -3.71
N GLU A 52 14.95 -14.08 -3.89
CA GLU A 52 15.08 -13.36 -5.18
C GLU A 52 16.51 -12.92 -5.47
N SER A 53 17.21 -12.36 -4.48
CA SER A 53 18.51 -11.72 -4.69
C SER A 53 19.58 -12.09 -3.66
N GLY A 54 19.27 -12.97 -2.70
CA GLY A 54 20.12 -13.18 -1.53
C GLY A 54 20.23 -11.94 -0.64
N GLY A 55 19.25 -11.05 -0.69
CA GLY A 55 19.27 -9.78 0.03
C GLY A 55 20.09 -8.66 -0.65
N ASN A 56 20.63 -8.89 -1.86
CA ASN A 56 21.45 -7.89 -2.56
C ASN A 56 20.60 -6.99 -3.46
N PRO A 57 20.50 -5.67 -3.17
CA PRO A 57 19.68 -4.76 -3.96
C PRO A 57 20.27 -4.38 -5.33
N LYS A 58 21.53 -4.73 -5.60
CA LYS A 58 22.22 -4.37 -6.86
C LYS A 58 22.14 -5.47 -7.92
N VAL A 59 21.51 -6.61 -7.63
CA VAL A 59 21.39 -7.73 -8.58
C VAL A 59 20.48 -7.37 -9.74
N VAL A 60 20.97 -7.55 -10.96
CA VAL A 60 20.20 -7.45 -12.20
C VAL A 60 20.33 -8.79 -12.92
N LYS A 61 19.20 -9.44 -13.21
CA LYS A 61 19.16 -10.71 -13.94
C LYS A 61 18.90 -10.48 -15.41
N SER A 62 19.32 -11.43 -16.26
CA SER A 62 19.19 -11.38 -17.72
C SER A 62 17.74 -11.22 -18.21
N ALA A 63 16.76 -11.69 -17.44
CA ALA A 63 15.33 -11.51 -17.72
C ALA A 63 14.79 -10.10 -17.44
N GLY A 64 15.65 -9.11 -17.15
CA GLY A 64 15.23 -7.73 -16.90
C GLY A 64 14.63 -7.48 -15.51
N CYS A 65 14.73 -8.46 -14.61
CA CYS A 65 14.41 -8.30 -13.19
C CYS A 65 15.58 -7.64 -12.47
N ALA A 66 15.31 -6.72 -11.54
CA ALA A 66 16.35 -5.96 -10.86
C ALA A 66 16.03 -5.72 -9.39
N GLY A 67 17.11 -5.57 -8.61
CA GLY A 67 17.09 -5.12 -7.23
C GLY A 67 16.76 -6.19 -6.22
N LEU A 68 16.52 -5.73 -4.99
CA LEU A 68 16.28 -6.56 -3.81
C LEU A 68 15.20 -7.62 -4.04
N LEU A 69 14.09 -7.23 -4.65
CA LEU A 69 12.91 -8.06 -4.87
C LEU A 69 12.74 -8.52 -6.32
N GLN A 70 13.77 -8.31 -7.17
CA GLN A 70 13.80 -8.70 -8.59
C GLN A 70 12.59 -8.19 -9.37
N ILE A 71 12.34 -6.89 -9.27
CA ILE A 71 11.19 -6.21 -9.86
C ILE A 71 11.37 -6.08 -11.37
N THR A 72 10.31 -6.39 -12.13
CA THR A 72 10.27 -6.18 -13.58
C THR A 72 9.87 -4.75 -13.94
N LYS A 73 10.17 -4.31 -15.17
CA LYS A 73 9.66 -3.03 -15.69
C LYS A 73 8.12 -3.01 -15.76
N ILE A 74 7.49 -4.16 -15.98
CA ILE A 74 6.02 -4.28 -15.98
C ILE A 74 5.45 -3.97 -14.59
N CYS A 75 6.07 -4.52 -13.54
CA CYS A 75 5.65 -4.24 -12.17
C CYS A 75 5.75 -2.73 -11.84
N VAL A 76 6.84 -2.06 -12.25
CA VAL A 76 6.98 -0.60 -12.07
C VAL A 76 5.84 0.17 -12.74
N ARG A 77 5.53 -0.18 -14.00
CA ARG A 77 4.41 0.46 -14.72
C ARG A 77 3.07 0.22 -14.01
N GLN A 78 2.82 -1.00 -13.55
CA GLN A 78 1.59 -1.33 -12.82
C GLN A 78 1.49 -0.55 -11.51
N CYS A 79 2.57 -0.42 -10.76
CA CYS A 79 2.61 0.41 -9.56
C CYS A 79 2.27 1.87 -9.85
N ASN A 80 2.78 2.43 -10.95
CA ASN A 80 2.46 3.80 -11.35
C ASN A 80 0.99 3.97 -11.74
N ILE A 81 0.37 2.98 -12.39
CA ILE A 81 -1.07 2.98 -12.69
C ILE A 81 -1.88 3.00 -11.39
N TRP A 82 -1.54 2.17 -10.41
CA TRP A 82 -2.22 2.17 -9.11
C TRP A 82 -2.04 3.49 -8.34
N LEU A 83 -0.84 4.07 -8.37
CA LEU A 83 -0.60 5.38 -7.76
C LEU A 83 -1.45 6.49 -8.40
N GLU A 84 -1.67 6.41 -9.71
CA GLU A 84 -2.56 7.34 -10.41
C GLU A 84 -4.03 7.16 -10.00
N GLN A 85 -4.50 5.91 -9.94
CA GLN A 85 -5.84 5.57 -9.43
C GLN A 85 -6.05 6.04 -7.99
N ASP A 86 -5.02 5.93 -7.16
CA ASP A 86 -5.01 6.40 -5.77
C ASP A 86 -4.82 7.94 -5.65
N LYS A 87 -4.79 8.67 -6.78
CA LYS A 87 -4.56 10.12 -6.85
C LYS A 87 -3.26 10.58 -6.18
N SER A 88 -2.26 9.70 -6.11
CA SER A 88 -0.95 10.00 -5.58
C SER A 88 -0.10 10.77 -6.59
N LYS A 89 0.68 11.73 -6.11
CA LYS A 89 1.70 12.44 -6.92
C LYS A 89 2.99 11.62 -7.09
N LYS A 90 3.16 10.56 -6.31
CA LYS A 90 4.35 9.70 -6.37
C LYS A 90 4.41 8.95 -7.69
N ARG A 91 5.63 8.78 -8.23
CA ARG A 91 5.90 7.93 -9.40
C ARG A 91 7.22 7.20 -9.19
N TYR A 92 7.28 5.96 -9.64
CA TYR A 92 8.51 5.17 -9.67
C TYR A 92 9.14 5.20 -11.06
N THR A 93 10.46 5.26 -11.08
CA THR A 93 11.29 5.06 -12.27
C THR A 93 11.80 3.62 -12.35
N TYR A 94 12.33 3.22 -13.50
CA TYR A 94 12.95 1.89 -13.61
C TYR A 94 14.21 1.73 -12.75
N ALA A 95 14.92 2.81 -12.46
CA ALA A 95 16.09 2.81 -11.57
C ALA A 95 15.69 2.54 -10.11
N ASP A 96 14.50 2.91 -9.69
CA ASP A 96 14.00 2.72 -8.33
C ASP A 96 13.91 1.25 -7.89
N ARG A 97 13.98 0.31 -8.85
CA ARG A 97 14.07 -1.13 -8.55
C ARG A 97 15.35 -1.53 -7.81
N LEU A 98 16.40 -0.70 -7.92
CA LEU A 98 17.68 -0.89 -7.26
C LEU A 98 17.75 -0.22 -5.89
N ASP A 99 16.74 0.57 -5.54
CA ASP A 99 16.58 1.16 -4.22
C ASP A 99 15.79 0.18 -3.34
N PRO A 100 16.36 -0.29 -2.21
CA PRO A 100 15.70 -1.27 -1.34
C PRO A 100 14.36 -0.78 -0.79
N GLU A 101 14.28 0.48 -0.36
CA GLU A 101 13.07 1.02 0.25
C GLU A 101 11.96 1.17 -0.79
N LYS A 102 12.27 1.71 -1.96
CA LYS A 102 11.31 1.81 -3.05
C LYS A 102 10.86 0.43 -3.57
N SER A 103 11.74 -0.56 -3.54
CA SER A 103 11.38 -1.96 -3.85
C SER A 103 10.36 -2.51 -2.86
N LYS A 104 10.56 -2.27 -1.55
CA LYS A 104 9.61 -2.66 -0.50
C LYS A 104 8.28 -1.94 -0.64
N GLU A 105 8.30 -0.65 -0.93
CA GLU A 105 7.07 0.12 -1.18
C GLU A 105 6.27 -0.42 -2.37
N MET A 106 6.92 -0.79 -3.47
CA MET A 106 6.26 -1.41 -4.63
C MET A 106 5.65 -2.77 -4.27
N PHE A 107 6.30 -3.56 -3.41
CA PHE A 107 5.71 -4.79 -2.88
C PHE A 107 4.44 -4.49 -2.07
N ILE A 108 4.52 -3.57 -1.12
CA ILE A 108 3.39 -3.18 -0.25
C ILE A 108 2.23 -2.65 -1.10
N LEU A 109 2.52 -1.81 -2.09
CA LEU A 109 1.50 -1.29 -3.01
C LEU A 109 0.82 -2.42 -3.80
N THR A 110 1.59 -3.42 -4.24
CA THR A 110 1.04 -4.62 -4.88
C THR A 110 0.09 -5.36 -3.95
N GLN A 111 0.46 -5.56 -2.69
CA GLN A 111 -0.41 -6.22 -1.72
C GLN A 111 -1.67 -5.41 -1.43
N LYS A 112 -1.56 -4.09 -1.31
CA LYS A 112 -2.72 -3.20 -1.12
C LYS A 112 -3.78 -3.39 -2.20
N HIS A 113 -3.38 -3.51 -3.45
CA HIS A 113 -4.30 -3.61 -4.59
C HIS A 113 -4.78 -5.02 -4.89
N LEU A 114 -3.95 -6.03 -4.65
CA LEU A 114 -4.23 -7.40 -5.08
C LEU A 114 -4.51 -8.37 -3.92
N ASN A 115 -4.25 -7.98 -2.67
CA ASN A 115 -4.35 -8.86 -1.50
C ASN A 115 -5.04 -8.17 -0.31
N PRO A 116 -6.31 -7.76 -0.44
CA PRO A 116 -7.02 -7.01 0.60
C PRO A 116 -7.21 -7.79 1.91
N LYS A 117 -7.04 -9.12 1.88
CA LYS A 117 -7.13 -9.99 3.06
C LYS A 117 -5.79 -10.15 3.80
N ASN A 118 -4.71 -9.59 3.27
CA ASN A 118 -3.34 -9.73 3.79
C ASN A 118 -2.91 -11.20 3.98
N ASP A 119 -3.30 -12.06 3.06
CA ASP A 119 -2.95 -13.48 3.06
C ASP A 119 -1.50 -13.67 2.61
N ILE A 120 -0.69 -14.37 3.42
CA ILE A 120 0.75 -14.55 3.18
C ILE A 120 1.00 -15.45 1.97
N GLU A 121 0.27 -16.56 1.82
CA GLU A 121 0.41 -17.45 0.67
C GLU A 121 0.08 -16.70 -0.61
N HIS A 122 -1.03 -15.98 -0.62
CA HIS A 122 -1.47 -15.19 -1.76
C HIS A 122 -0.42 -14.12 -2.11
N ALA A 123 0.14 -13.41 -1.13
CA ALA A 123 1.18 -12.41 -1.34
C ALA A 123 2.41 -12.97 -2.07
N ILE A 124 2.91 -14.11 -1.60
CA ILE A 124 4.07 -14.77 -2.18
C ILE A 124 3.79 -15.25 -3.62
N ARG A 125 2.61 -15.82 -3.84
CA ARG A 125 2.22 -16.34 -5.15
C ARG A 125 1.94 -15.25 -6.17
N ILE A 126 1.30 -14.14 -5.77
CA ILE A 126 1.11 -12.95 -6.62
C ILE A 126 2.48 -12.39 -7.04
N TRP A 127 3.42 -12.28 -6.09
CA TRP A 127 4.75 -11.75 -6.39
C TRP A 127 5.45 -12.53 -7.48
N LYS A 128 5.33 -13.86 -7.44
CA LYS A 128 5.94 -14.76 -8.43
C LYS A 128 5.21 -14.84 -9.75
N GLY A 129 3.90 -14.97 -9.72
CA GLY A 129 3.09 -15.35 -10.86
C GLY A 129 2.07 -14.30 -11.33
N GLY A 130 2.03 -13.14 -10.66
CA GLY A 130 1.05 -12.09 -10.95
C GLY A 130 -0.36 -12.41 -10.44
N PRO A 131 -1.35 -11.55 -10.74
CA PRO A 131 -2.71 -11.65 -10.18
C PRO A 131 -3.46 -12.92 -10.58
N HIS A 132 -3.11 -13.52 -11.71
CA HIS A 132 -3.74 -14.74 -12.25
C HIS A 132 -2.85 -15.98 -12.10
N TYR A 133 -2.01 -16.03 -11.09
CA TYR A 133 -1.11 -17.14 -10.87
C TYR A 133 -1.84 -18.49 -10.77
N LYS A 134 -1.19 -19.55 -11.23
CA LYS A 134 -1.63 -20.93 -10.97
C LYS A 134 -0.85 -21.48 -9.77
N LYS A 135 -1.54 -22.11 -8.82
CA LYS A 135 -0.90 -22.68 -7.62
C LYS A 135 0.25 -23.63 -7.98
N ALA A 136 0.02 -24.54 -8.91
CA ALA A 136 1.03 -25.51 -9.36
C ALA A 136 2.32 -24.84 -9.87
N SER A 137 2.21 -23.76 -10.68
CA SER A 137 3.38 -23.07 -11.24
C SER A 137 4.16 -22.25 -10.22
N THR A 138 3.55 -21.86 -9.10
CA THR A 138 4.17 -21.06 -8.04
C THR A 138 4.54 -21.88 -6.79
N GLU A 139 4.23 -23.18 -6.77
CA GLU A 139 4.40 -24.03 -5.59
C GLU A 139 5.86 -24.14 -5.14
N GLY A 140 6.77 -24.40 -6.07
CA GLY A 140 8.21 -24.47 -5.74
C GLY A 140 8.78 -23.18 -5.18
N TYR A 141 8.32 -22.03 -5.72
CA TYR A 141 8.71 -20.72 -5.22
C TYR A 141 8.13 -20.46 -3.83
N TYR A 142 6.84 -20.70 -3.64
CA TYR A 142 6.17 -20.57 -2.36
C TYR A 142 6.89 -21.37 -1.24
N LYS A 143 7.19 -22.64 -1.50
CA LYS A 143 7.93 -23.47 -0.54
C LYS A 143 9.31 -22.92 -0.19
N LYS A 144 10.04 -22.36 -1.19
CA LYS A 144 11.34 -21.72 -0.94
C LYS A 144 11.22 -20.51 -0.03
N VAL A 145 10.27 -19.62 -0.31
CA VAL A 145 10.04 -18.42 0.51
C VAL A 145 9.59 -18.80 1.92
N MET A 146 8.64 -19.73 2.08
CA MET A 146 8.17 -20.17 3.39
C MET A 146 9.25 -20.84 4.23
N ARG A 147 10.21 -21.54 3.62
CA ARG A 147 11.36 -22.09 4.35
C ARG A 147 12.20 -20.97 4.98
N VAL A 148 12.44 -19.88 4.27
CA VAL A 148 13.16 -18.71 4.80
C VAL A 148 12.33 -17.99 5.85
N TYR A 149 11.04 -17.76 5.55
CA TYR A 149 10.10 -17.12 6.44
C TYR A 149 10.01 -17.80 7.81
N ASN A 150 9.93 -19.15 7.83
CA ASN A 150 9.85 -19.91 9.09
C ASN A 150 11.15 -19.89 9.89
N LYS A 151 12.32 -19.92 9.22
CA LYS A 151 13.62 -19.82 9.90
C LYS A 151 13.85 -18.50 10.63
N ALA A 152 13.30 -17.40 10.13
CA ALA A 152 13.45 -16.08 10.73
C ALA A 152 12.52 -15.83 11.94
N GLY A 153 11.69 -16.80 12.31
CA GLY A 153 10.76 -16.71 13.44
C GLY A 153 11.11 -17.61 14.62
N ASN A 154 12.17 -18.39 14.48
CA ASN A 154 12.80 -19.19 15.54
C ASN A 154 14.10 -18.50 15.97
#